data_f950efab3c76935937e898165113feb1
#
_entry.id   f950efab3c76935937e898165113feb1
#
_cell.length_a   1.000
_cell.length_b   1.000
_cell.length_c   1.000
_cell.angle_alpha   90.00
_cell.angle_beta   90.00
_cell.angle_gamma   90.00
#
_symmetry.space_group_name_H-M   'P 1'
#
loop_
_entity.id
_entity.type
_entity.pdbx_description
1 polymer ?
#
loop_
_entity_poly.entity_id
_entity_poly.type
_entity_poly.pdbx_seq_one_letter_code
_entity_poly.pdbx_strand_id
1 'polypeptide(L)'
;MQKGNIGVTTENIFPIIKKFLYSDHEIFLRELVSNAVDATQKLKTLASKGEFKGEMGDLTVKVSLNADTITISDRGIGLTAEEIEKYINQIAFSGANDFLEKYKDDANAIIGHFGLGFYSAFMVAKKVEIITKSYREDAQAVKWTCDGSPEFTIEDVEKADRGSDIILYIDDDCKEFLEEARISALLTKYCRFLPIPVAFGKKKEWKDGKQVETN
;
A
#
# COMPACT_ATOMS: atom_id res chain seq x y z
N MET A 1 -27.58 -17.66 -33.57
CA MET A 1 -27.25 -16.72 -32.50
C MET A 1 -25.98 -17.23 -31.85
N GLN A 2 -24.88 -16.51 -32.01
CA GLN A 2 -23.58 -16.91 -31.45
C GLN A 2 -23.38 -16.23 -30.09
N LYS A 3 -23.09 -16.97 -29.04
CA LYS A 3 -22.78 -16.45 -27.70
C LYS A 3 -21.33 -16.78 -27.39
N GLY A 4 -20.59 -15.82 -26.82
CA GLY A 4 -19.21 -15.97 -26.37
C GLY A 4 -18.95 -15.10 -25.16
N ASN A 5 -17.83 -15.34 -24.45
CA ASN A 5 -17.38 -14.54 -23.33
C ASN A 5 -16.34 -13.53 -23.82
N ILE A 6 -16.38 -12.32 -23.26
CA ILE A 6 -15.31 -11.33 -23.43
C ILE A 6 -14.22 -11.71 -22.44
N GLY A 7 -13.01 -11.93 -22.94
CA GLY A 7 -11.84 -12.24 -22.13
C GLY A 7 -10.85 -11.08 -22.09
N VAL A 8 -10.06 -11.00 -21.03
CA VAL A 8 -8.92 -10.07 -20.90
C VAL A 8 -7.65 -10.92 -20.80
N THR A 9 -6.66 -10.61 -21.64
CA THR A 9 -5.33 -11.22 -21.53
C THR A 9 -4.47 -10.42 -20.58
N THR A 10 -3.83 -11.08 -19.63
CA THR A 10 -2.97 -10.46 -18.60
C THR A 10 -1.80 -9.68 -19.22
N GLU A 11 -1.28 -10.11 -20.37
CA GLU A 11 -0.20 -9.44 -21.09
C GLU A 11 -0.51 -7.99 -21.47
N ASN A 12 -1.80 -7.66 -21.66
CA ASN A 12 -2.23 -6.33 -22.06
C ASN A 12 -2.69 -5.44 -20.91
N ILE A 13 -2.81 -5.98 -19.68
CA ILE A 13 -3.46 -5.25 -18.60
C ILE A 13 -2.54 -4.17 -18.00
N PHE A 14 -1.24 -4.45 -17.81
CA PHE A 14 -0.30 -3.47 -17.27
C PHE A 14 -0.11 -2.24 -18.16
N PRO A 15 0.04 -2.38 -19.51
CA PRO A 15 0.04 -1.22 -20.40
C PRO A 15 -1.25 -0.39 -20.33
N ILE A 16 -2.41 -1.05 -20.14
CA ILE A 16 -3.71 -0.37 -19.98
C ILE A 16 -3.75 0.37 -18.65
N ILE A 17 -3.31 -0.25 -17.55
CA ILE A 17 -3.22 0.39 -16.24
C ILE A 17 -2.31 1.61 -16.31
N LYS A 18 -1.08 1.46 -16.85
CA LYS A 18 -0.13 2.56 -17.00
C LYS A 18 -0.68 3.75 -17.78
N LYS A 19 -1.48 3.49 -18.81
CA LYS A 19 -1.88 4.53 -19.77
C LYS A 19 -3.28 5.10 -19.54
N PHE A 20 -4.21 4.32 -18.98
CA PHE A 20 -5.64 4.65 -19.04
C PHE A 20 -6.38 4.56 -17.71
N LEU A 21 -5.84 3.87 -16.68
CA LEU A 21 -6.57 3.67 -15.44
C LEU A 21 -6.79 4.98 -14.69
N TYR A 22 -5.80 5.86 -14.74
CA TYR A 22 -5.88 7.19 -14.14
C TYR A 22 -5.21 8.21 -15.06
N SER A 23 -5.90 9.33 -15.30
CA SER A 23 -5.36 10.46 -16.05
C SER A 23 -4.27 11.23 -15.29
N ASP A 24 -4.13 11.01 -14.00
CA ASP A 24 -3.21 11.70 -13.10
C ASP A 24 -2.38 10.68 -12.31
N HIS A 25 -1.09 10.64 -12.55
CA HIS A 25 -0.15 9.74 -11.89
C HIS A 25 -0.05 10.00 -10.38
N GLU A 26 -0.32 11.21 -9.91
CA GLU A 26 -0.31 11.56 -8.48
C GLU A 26 -1.16 10.64 -7.61
N ILE A 27 -2.18 10.02 -8.22
CA ILE A 27 -3.16 9.18 -7.53
C ILE A 27 -2.52 7.95 -6.87
N PHE A 28 -1.35 7.47 -7.37
CA PHE A 28 -0.68 6.30 -6.80
C PHE A 28 -0.44 6.45 -5.29
N LEU A 29 0.00 7.63 -4.87
CA LEU A 29 0.32 7.87 -3.45
C LEU A 29 -0.94 7.84 -2.60
N ARG A 30 -2.03 8.46 -3.08
CA ARG A 30 -3.33 8.42 -2.40
C ARG A 30 -3.81 6.98 -2.21
N GLU A 31 -3.78 6.18 -3.27
CA GLU A 31 -4.29 4.81 -3.24
C GLU A 31 -3.46 3.94 -2.28
N LEU A 32 -2.13 3.99 -2.36
CA LEU A 32 -1.26 3.17 -1.52
C LEU A 32 -1.32 3.58 -0.04
N VAL A 33 -1.36 4.88 0.26
CA VAL A 33 -1.53 5.35 1.64
C VAL A 33 -2.92 4.99 2.18
N SER A 34 -3.98 5.07 1.36
CA SER A 34 -5.32 4.64 1.77
C SER A 34 -5.36 3.14 2.08
N ASN A 35 -4.69 2.31 1.28
CA ASN A 35 -4.59 0.86 1.56
C ASN A 35 -3.86 0.58 2.88
N ALA A 36 -2.78 1.32 3.19
CA ALA A 36 -2.05 1.21 4.45
C ALA A 36 -2.92 1.64 5.66
N VAL A 37 -3.71 2.70 5.48
CA VAL A 37 -4.70 3.15 6.48
C VAL A 37 -5.79 2.09 6.68
N ASP A 38 -6.32 1.52 5.62
CA ASP A 38 -7.34 0.46 5.69
C ASP A 38 -6.83 -0.80 6.40
N ALA A 39 -5.59 -1.23 6.10
CA ALA A 39 -4.95 -2.35 6.79
C ALA A 39 -4.83 -2.08 8.30
N THR A 40 -4.50 -0.84 8.68
CA THR A 40 -4.41 -0.40 10.06
C THR A 40 -5.79 -0.32 10.74
N GLN A 41 -6.80 0.18 10.06
CA GLN A 41 -8.17 0.23 10.57
C GLN A 41 -8.75 -1.19 10.78
N LYS A 42 -8.48 -2.11 9.85
CA LYS A 42 -8.84 -3.52 10.02
C LYS A 42 -8.23 -4.12 11.29
N LEU A 43 -6.97 -3.84 11.59
CA LEU A 43 -6.34 -4.29 12.82
C LEU A 43 -7.03 -3.71 14.06
N LYS A 44 -7.37 -2.41 14.05
CA LYS A 44 -8.10 -1.77 15.16
C LYS A 44 -9.48 -2.42 15.37
N THR A 45 -10.18 -2.75 14.31
CA THR A 45 -11.46 -3.47 14.38
C THR A 45 -11.30 -4.86 14.99
N LEU A 46 -10.28 -5.63 14.55
CA LEU A 46 -9.98 -6.95 15.13
C LEU A 46 -9.65 -6.85 16.62
N ALA A 47 -8.87 -5.84 17.03
CA ALA A 47 -8.54 -5.60 18.43
C ALA A 47 -9.80 -5.24 19.27
N SER A 48 -10.66 -4.37 18.75
CA SER A 48 -11.91 -3.98 19.45
C SER A 48 -12.87 -5.15 19.63
N LYS A 49 -12.83 -6.13 18.76
CA LYS A 49 -13.64 -7.37 18.82
C LYS A 49 -12.96 -8.51 19.59
N GLY A 50 -11.74 -8.28 20.11
CA GLY A 50 -10.97 -9.30 20.85
C GLY A 50 -10.36 -10.39 19.96
N GLU A 51 -10.38 -10.23 18.64
CA GLU A 51 -9.79 -11.16 17.67
C GLU A 51 -8.25 -10.92 17.49
N PHE A 52 -7.75 -9.76 17.94
CA PHE A 52 -6.32 -9.47 18.04
C PHE A 52 -5.98 -9.11 19.48
N LYS A 53 -5.06 -9.86 20.09
CA LYS A 53 -4.64 -9.70 21.50
C LYS A 53 -3.21 -9.20 21.67
N GLY A 54 -2.49 -9.01 20.56
CA GLY A 54 -1.12 -8.50 20.57
C GLY A 54 -1.06 -7.00 20.88
N GLU A 55 0.15 -6.51 21.08
CA GLU A 55 0.38 -5.08 21.27
C GLU A 55 0.13 -4.30 19.96
N MET A 56 -0.66 -3.24 20.06
CA MET A 56 -0.94 -2.37 18.92
C MET A 56 0.30 -1.59 18.48
N GLY A 57 1.06 -1.06 19.44
CA GLY A 57 2.24 -0.23 19.18
C GLY A 57 1.92 1.05 18.41
N ASP A 58 2.92 1.61 17.74
CA ASP A 58 2.76 2.77 16.86
C ASP A 58 2.12 2.34 15.54
N LEU A 59 0.94 2.87 15.25
CA LEU A 59 0.15 2.59 14.03
C LEU A 59 0.29 3.66 12.96
N THR A 60 1.21 4.60 13.13
CA THR A 60 1.48 5.64 12.15
C THR A 60 1.94 5.01 10.82
N VAL A 61 1.26 5.35 9.73
CA VAL A 61 1.73 5.02 8.38
C VAL A 61 2.95 5.88 8.08
N LYS A 62 4.01 5.29 7.57
CA LYS A 62 5.26 6.00 7.26
C LYS A 62 5.50 6.01 5.76
N VAL A 63 5.80 7.18 5.21
CA VAL A 63 6.27 7.34 3.84
C VAL A 63 7.72 7.78 3.90
N SER A 64 8.59 7.14 3.13
CA SER A 64 10.02 7.47 3.07
C SER A 64 10.54 7.46 1.64
N LEU A 65 11.56 8.27 1.40
CA LEU A 65 12.28 8.35 0.13
C LEU A 65 13.71 7.84 0.31
N ASN A 66 14.18 7.12 -0.70
CA ASN A 66 15.60 6.85 -0.92
C ASN A 66 15.99 7.38 -2.32
N ALA A 67 17.20 7.07 -2.77
CA ALA A 67 17.75 7.59 -4.02
C ALA A 67 16.86 7.31 -5.24
N ASP A 68 16.21 6.15 -5.29
CA ASP A 68 15.40 5.67 -6.42
C ASP A 68 14.08 5.00 -6.00
N THR A 69 13.76 5.02 -4.70
CA THR A 69 12.57 4.33 -4.18
C THR A 69 11.71 5.22 -3.29
N ILE A 70 10.40 4.94 -3.34
CA ILE A 70 9.41 5.40 -2.35
C ILE A 70 8.95 4.16 -1.58
N THR A 71 8.92 4.26 -0.26
CA THR A 71 8.41 3.20 0.60
C THR A 71 7.22 3.69 1.41
N ILE A 72 6.11 2.95 1.37
CA ILE A 72 4.94 3.15 2.22
C ILE A 72 4.87 1.98 3.19
N SER A 73 4.96 2.27 4.50
CA SER A 73 5.00 1.27 5.57
C SER A 73 3.80 1.42 6.50
N ASP A 74 3.12 0.32 6.79
CA ASP A 74 2.10 0.23 7.81
C ASP A 74 2.41 -0.88 8.83
N ARG A 75 1.73 -0.83 9.96
CA ARG A 75 1.72 -1.89 10.99
C ARG A 75 0.31 -2.44 11.21
N GLY A 76 -0.46 -2.51 10.13
CA GLY A 76 -1.79 -3.06 10.09
C GLY A 76 -1.82 -4.60 10.15
N ILE A 77 -2.83 -5.18 9.51
CA ILE A 77 -3.03 -6.64 9.53
C ILE A 77 -1.97 -7.43 8.76
N GLY A 78 -1.22 -6.80 7.85
CA GLY A 78 -0.33 -7.51 6.92
C GLY A 78 -1.06 -8.54 6.05
N LEU A 79 -0.28 -9.35 5.32
CA LEU A 79 -0.78 -10.40 4.42
C LEU A 79 0.01 -11.68 4.61
N THR A 80 -0.64 -12.83 4.41
CA THR A 80 0.03 -14.13 4.17
C THR A 80 0.31 -14.31 2.68
N ALA A 81 1.09 -15.34 2.30
CA ALA A 81 1.34 -15.68 0.91
C ALA A 81 0.03 -15.96 0.15
N GLU A 82 -0.90 -16.70 0.75
CA GLU A 82 -2.20 -17.03 0.17
C GLU A 82 -3.07 -15.77 -0.01
N GLU A 83 -2.98 -14.83 0.93
CA GLU A 83 -3.69 -13.56 0.83
C GLU A 83 -3.11 -12.66 -0.27
N ILE A 84 -1.79 -12.70 -0.51
CA ILE A 84 -1.17 -12.03 -1.66
C ILE A 84 -1.70 -12.64 -2.96
N GLU A 85 -1.73 -13.96 -3.08
CA GLU A 85 -2.27 -14.62 -4.29
C GLU A 85 -3.73 -14.24 -4.54
N LYS A 86 -4.52 -14.15 -3.47
CA LYS A 86 -5.94 -13.84 -3.56
C LYS A 86 -6.22 -12.35 -3.85
N TYR A 87 -5.51 -11.42 -3.18
CA TYR A 87 -5.86 -10.00 -3.16
C TYR A 87 -4.93 -9.11 -3.97
N ILE A 88 -3.71 -9.57 -4.25
CA ILE A 88 -2.73 -8.84 -5.06
C ILE A 88 -2.66 -9.42 -6.46
N ASN A 89 -2.56 -10.74 -6.63
CA ASN A 89 -2.39 -11.36 -7.94
C ASN A 89 -3.69 -11.46 -8.75
N GLN A 90 -4.85 -11.25 -8.13
CA GLN A 90 -6.14 -11.19 -8.81
C GLN A 90 -6.58 -9.73 -8.97
N ILE A 91 -6.37 -9.18 -10.17
CA ILE A 91 -6.76 -7.81 -10.50
C ILE A 91 -8.26 -7.62 -10.34
N ALA A 92 -8.67 -6.50 -9.73
CA ALA A 92 -10.05 -6.17 -9.39
C ALA A 92 -10.71 -7.09 -8.35
N PHE A 93 -9.95 -7.88 -7.62
CA PHE A 93 -10.44 -8.61 -6.46
C PHE A 93 -10.05 -7.87 -5.17
N SER A 94 -11.02 -7.53 -4.33
CA SER A 94 -10.78 -6.73 -3.14
C SER A 94 -11.10 -7.51 -1.86
N GLY A 95 -10.11 -7.62 -0.97
CA GLY A 95 -10.32 -8.12 0.38
C GLY A 95 -11.16 -7.19 1.29
N ALA A 96 -11.50 -5.99 0.81
CA ALA A 96 -12.43 -5.11 1.49
C ALA A 96 -13.83 -5.73 1.58
N ASN A 97 -14.31 -6.36 0.52
CA ASN A 97 -15.65 -6.99 0.50
C ASN A 97 -15.76 -8.13 1.51
N ASP A 98 -14.77 -9.03 1.57
CA ASP A 98 -14.75 -10.14 2.52
C ASP A 98 -14.74 -9.62 3.98
N PHE A 99 -14.02 -8.52 4.22
CA PHE A 99 -13.98 -7.87 5.53
C PHE A 99 -15.30 -7.19 5.89
N LEU A 100 -15.90 -6.47 4.95
CA LEU A 100 -17.18 -5.77 5.15
C LEU A 100 -18.35 -6.74 5.36
N GLU A 101 -18.35 -7.89 4.70
CA GLU A 101 -19.36 -8.94 4.93
C GLU A 101 -19.28 -9.50 6.37
N LYS A 102 -18.05 -9.67 6.88
CA LYS A 102 -17.82 -10.18 8.24
C LYS A 102 -18.10 -9.11 9.33
N TYR A 103 -17.86 -7.82 9.04
CA TYR A 103 -17.90 -6.72 10.01
C TYR A 103 -18.77 -5.56 9.51
N LYS A 104 -20.05 -5.83 9.24
CA LYS A 104 -21.01 -4.89 8.61
C LYS A 104 -21.15 -3.55 9.34
N ASP A 105 -21.02 -3.55 10.66
CA ASP A 105 -21.18 -2.34 11.49
C ASP A 105 -19.97 -1.37 11.35
N ASP A 106 -18.84 -1.85 10.84
CA ASP A 106 -17.59 -1.08 10.67
C ASP A 106 -17.33 -0.68 9.21
N ALA A 107 -18.33 -0.82 8.33
CA ALA A 107 -18.24 -0.59 6.89
C ALA A 107 -17.67 0.80 6.51
N ASN A 108 -17.96 1.83 7.32
CA ASN A 108 -17.48 3.20 7.08
C ASN A 108 -15.99 3.40 7.37
N ALA A 109 -15.31 2.42 7.95
CA ALA A 109 -13.88 2.51 8.28
C ALA A 109 -12.96 2.15 7.10
N ILE A 110 -13.49 1.58 6.02
CA ILE A 110 -12.72 1.11 4.86
C ILE A 110 -12.87 2.09 3.69
N ILE A 111 -11.75 2.55 3.13
CA ILE A 111 -11.69 3.54 2.06
C ILE A 111 -11.67 2.88 0.69
N GLY A 112 -10.90 1.80 0.53
CA GLY A 112 -10.68 1.10 -0.75
C GLY A 112 -11.68 0.00 -1.01
N HIS A 113 -12.40 0.07 -2.13
CA HIS A 113 -13.46 -0.91 -2.47
C HIS A 113 -13.22 -1.72 -3.76
N PHE A 114 -12.30 -1.30 -4.63
CA PHE A 114 -12.27 -1.80 -6.01
C PHE A 114 -11.15 -2.79 -6.33
N GLY A 115 -10.19 -3.03 -5.45
CA GLY A 115 -9.06 -3.94 -5.68
C GLY A 115 -8.10 -3.52 -6.81
N LEU A 116 -8.20 -2.27 -7.28
CA LEU A 116 -7.36 -1.71 -8.35
C LEU A 116 -6.31 -0.72 -7.82
N GLY A 117 -6.52 -0.18 -6.62
CA GLY A 117 -5.70 0.89 -6.07
C GLY A 117 -4.21 0.52 -5.95
N PHE A 118 -3.90 -0.73 -5.59
CA PHE A 118 -2.53 -1.20 -5.51
C PHE A 118 -1.79 -1.10 -6.85
N TYR A 119 -2.47 -1.44 -7.94
CA TYR A 119 -1.86 -1.44 -9.29
C TYR A 119 -1.52 -0.05 -9.81
N SER A 120 -2.03 1.03 -9.19
CA SER A 120 -1.62 2.41 -9.48
C SER A 120 -0.11 2.62 -9.22
N ALA A 121 0.53 1.79 -8.41
CA ALA A 121 1.97 1.77 -8.20
C ALA A 121 2.76 1.66 -9.51
N PHE A 122 2.27 0.85 -10.46
CA PHE A 122 2.92 0.63 -11.75
C PHE A 122 2.78 1.80 -12.74
N MET A 123 2.02 2.84 -12.39
CA MET A 123 2.00 4.08 -13.16
C MET A 123 3.28 4.88 -13.02
N VAL A 124 4.00 4.70 -11.91
CA VAL A 124 5.20 5.48 -11.56
C VAL A 124 6.43 4.61 -11.29
N ALA A 125 6.23 3.31 -11.09
CA ALA A 125 7.30 2.38 -10.75
C ALA A 125 7.57 1.36 -11.86
N LYS A 126 8.86 1.11 -12.11
CA LYS A 126 9.34 0.04 -12.97
C LYS A 126 9.39 -1.31 -12.28
N LYS A 127 9.39 -1.33 -10.95
CA LYS A 127 9.34 -2.53 -10.11
C LYS A 127 8.67 -2.18 -8.79
N VAL A 128 7.90 -3.12 -8.25
CA VAL A 128 7.25 -2.99 -6.93
C VAL A 128 7.58 -4.23 -6.10
N GLU A 129 7.93 -4.01 -4.84
CA GLU A 129 8.10 -5.06 -3.83
C GLU A 129 7.10 -4.85 -2.69
N ILE A 130 6.56 -5.93 -2.17
CA ILE A 130 5.76 -5.95 -0.94
C ILE A 130 6.49 -6.85 0.05
N ILE A 131 6.93 -6.30 1.19
CA ILE A 131 7.45 -7.09 2.31
C ILE A 131 6.39 -7.06 3.39
N THR A 132 5.79 -8.21 3.70
CA THR A 132 4.63 -8.25 4.59
C THR A 132 4.66 -9.41 5.56
N LYS A 133 4.07 -9.19 6.74
CA LYS A 133 3.84 -10.22 7.76
C LYS A 133 2.44 -10.06 8.34
N SER A 134 1.66 -11.12 8.29
CA SER A 134 0.31 -11.12 8.86
C SER A 134 0.34 -10.92 10.39
N TYR A 135 -0.75 -10.36 10.93
CA TYR A 135 -0.98 -10.23 12.37
C TYR A 135 -1.22 -11.56 13.09
N ARG A 136 -1.45 -12.64 12.34
CA ARG A 136 -1.69 -13.98 12.89
C ARG A 136 -0.44 -14.51 13.56
N GLU A 137 -0.63 -15.24 14.66
CA GLU A 137 0.45 -15.95 15.34
C GLU A 137 1.14 -16.90 14.37
N ASP A 138 2.47 -16.99 14.47
CA ASP A 138 3.33 -17.87 13.64
C ASP A 138 3.28 -17.59 12.12
N ALA A 139 2.74 -16.46 11.69
CA ALA A 139 2.72 -16.12 10.28
C ALA A 139 4.15 -15.90 9.76
N GLN A 140 4.48 -16.59 8.67
CA GLN A 140 5.72 -16.37 7.92
C GLN A 140 5.64 -15.03 7.18
N ALA A 141 6.70 -14.24 7.27
CA ALA A 141 6.81 -13.03 6.47
C ALA A 141 7.26 -13.40 5.05
N VAL A 142 6.71 -12.69 4.08
CA VAL A 142 6.99 -12.94 2.66
C VAL A 142 7.33 -11.65 1.93
N LYS A 143 8.11 -11.79 0.86
CA LYS A 143 8.38 -10.72 -0.10
C LYS A 143 7.81 -11.11 -1.46
N TRP A 144 6.91 -10.29 -1.95
CA TRP A 144 6.38 -10.35 -3.31
C TRP A 144 7.11 -9.32 -4.17
N THR A 145 7.43 -9.67 -5.42
CA THR A 145 8.11 -8.78 -6.36
C THR A 145 7.49 -8.91 -7.75
N CYS A 146 7.25 -7.78 -8.42
CA CYS A 146 6.79 -7.70 -9.80
C CYS A 146 7.41 -6.48 -10.50
N ASP A 147 7.79 -6.63 -11.75
CA ASP A 147 8.38 -5.57 -12.59
C ASP A 147 7.38 -4.97 -13.59
N GLY A 148 6.08 -5.25 -13.39
CA GLY A 148 5.01 -4.81 -14.30
C GLY A 148 4.82 -5.73 -15.50
N SER A 149 5.52 -6.87 -15.56
CA SER A 149 5.15 -8.03 -16.39
C SER A 149 4.03 -8.84 -15.72
N PRO A 150 3.40 -9.79 -16.42
CA PRO A 150 2.46 -10.72 -15.81
C PRO A 150 3.06 -11.66 -14.77
N GLU A 151 4.38 -11.69 -14.67
CA GLU A 151 5.11 -12.59 -13.77
C GLU A 151 5.38 -11.90 -12.43
N PHE A 152 5.34 -12.67 -11.36
CA PHE A 152 5.71 -12.25 -10.01
C PHE A 152 6.52 -13.33 -9.32
N THR A 153 7.20 -12.97 -8.24
CA THR A 153 7.85 -13.91 -7.34
C THR A 153 7.35 -13.70 -5.91
N ILE A 154 7.27 -14.79 -5.14
CA ILE A 154 7.04 -14.75 -3.69
C ILE A 154 8.16 -15.56 -3.04
N GLU A 155 8.80 -15.00 -2.04
CA GLU A 155 9.84 -15.67 -1.26
C GLU A 155 9.67 -15.41 0.24
N ASP A 156 10.04 -16.37 1.06
CA ASP A 156 10.06 -16.21 2.51
C ASP A 156 11.18 -15.25 2.91
N VAL A 157 10.86 -14.34 3.83
CA VAL A 157 11.81 -13.37 4.37
C VAL A 157 11.64 -13.23 5.88
N GLU A 158 12.59 -12.56 6.52
CA GLU A 158 12.45 -12.15 7.92
C GLU A 158 11.86 -10.73 7.99
N LYS A 159 10.82 -10.57 8.80
CA LYS A 159 10.25 -9.27 9.19
C LYS A 159 9.85 -9.35 10.65
N ALA A 160 10.41 -8.48 11.47
CA ALA A 160 10.18 -8.49 12.92
C ALA A 160 8.71 -8.21 13.25
N ASP A 161 8.19 -7.12 12.73
CA ASP A 161 6.83 -6.63 13.02
C ASP A 161 5.83 -7.04 11.93
N ARG A 162 4.57 -7.17 12.32
CA ARG A 162 3.43 -7.28 11.40
C ARG A 162 3.29 -6.04 10.52
N GLY A 163 2.47 -6.13 9.48
CA GLY A 163 2.16 -5.05 8.56
C GLY A 163 2.92 -5.19 7.25
N SER A 164 2.87 -4.16 6.43
CA SER A 164 3.42 -4.20 5.07
C SER A 164 4.31 -3.01 4.78
N ASP A 165 5.39 -3.27 4.04
CA ASP A 165 6.22 -2.26 3.40
C ASP A 165 6.05 -2.41 1.89
N ILE A 166 5.48 -1.40 1.25
CA ILE A 166 5.33 -1.31 -0.21
C ILE A 166 6.47 -0.46 -0.74
N ILE A 167 7.36 -1.04 -1.52
CA ILE A 167 8.57 -0.40 -2.05
C ILE A 167 8.40 -0.23 -3.56
N LEU A 168 8.38 1.03 -4.01
CA LEU A 168 8.28 1.40 -5.42
C LEU A 168 9.64 1.82 -5.93
N TYR A 169 10.18 1.12 -6.90
CA TYR A 169 11.37 1.52 -7.67
C TYR A 169 10.92 2.43 -8.80
N ILE A 170 11.15 3.72 -8.65
CA ILE A 170 10.58 4.76 -9.51
C ILE A 170 11.16 4.69 -10.92
N ASP A 171 10.27 4.79 -11.91
CA ASP A 171 10.63 4.84 -13.32
C ASP A 171 11.36 6.15 -13.63
N ASP A 172 12.27 6.11 -14.61
CA ASP A 172 13.09 7.27 -14.98
C ASP A 172 12.27 8.48 -15.42
N ASP A 173 11.12 8.24 -16.03
CA ASP A 173 10.20 9.29 -16.47
C ASP A 173 9.35 9.89 -15.33
N CYS A 174 9.44 9.30 -14.12
CA CYS A 174 8.65 9.67 -12.94
C CYS A 174 9.50 10.20 -11.78
N LYS A 175 10.75 10.59 -12.02
CA LYS A 175 11.69 11.03 -10.96
C LYS A 175 11.25 12.25 -10.17
N GLU A 176 10.27 13.02 -10.66
CA GLU A 176 9.65 14.10 -9.88
C GLU A 176 9.09 13.62 -8.54
N PHE A 177 8.63 12.37 -8.46
CA PHE A 177 8.10 11.77 -7.22
C PHE A 177 9.20 11.36 -6.23
N LEU A 178 10.48 11.47 -6.57
CA LEU A 178 11.59 11.32 -5.63
C LEU A 178 11.94 12.64 -4.92
N GLU A 179 11.27 13.74 -5.29
CA GLU A 179 11.48 15.03 -4.64
C GLU A 179 10.64 15.13 -3.35
N GLU A 180 11.30 15.45 -2.23
CA GLU A 180 10.65 15.59 -0.91
C GLU A 180 9.49 16.59 -0.93
N ALA A 181 9.69 17.74 -1.60
CA ALA A 181 8.65 18.77 -1.73
C ALA A 181 7.41 18.26 -2.48
N ARG A 182 7.62 17.44 -3.52
CA ARG A 182 6.54 16.85 -4.33
C ARG A 182 5.69 15.89 -3.49
N ILE A 183 6.33 14.93 -2.81
CA ILE A 183 5.62 13.97 -1.94
C ILE A 183 4.92 14.68 -0.78
N SER A 184 5.57 15.65 -0.13
CA SER A 184 4.95 16.43 0.94
C SER A 184 3.68 17.16 0.49
N ALA A 185 3.71 17.77 -0.70
CA ALA A 185 2.54 18.42 -1.29
C ALA A 185 1.39 17.44 -1.56
N LEU A 186 1.71 16.25 -2.10
CA LEU A 186 0.72 15.20 -2.38
C LEU A 186 0.09 14.64 -1.10
N LEU A 187 0.90 14.36 -0.07
CA LEU A 187 0.39 13.90 1.22
C LEU A 187 -0.53 14.95 1.86
N THR A 188 -0.17 16.22 1.78
CA THR A 188 -1.03 17.33 2.24
C THR A 188 -2.33 17.39 1.47
N LYS A 189 -2.28 17.23 0.13
CA LYS A 189 -3.45 17.30 -0.76
C LYS A 189 -4.43 16.15 -0.50
N TYR A 190 -3.94 14.92 -0.34
CA TYR A 190 -4.78 13.73 -0.37
C TYR A 190 -4.96 13.03 0.98
N CYS A 191 -3.99 13.18 1.91
CA CYS A 191 -3.94 12.35 3.11
C CYS A 191 -4.23 13.12 4.41
N ARG A 192 -4.46 14.43 4.34
CA ARG A 192 -4.62 15.31 5.52
C ARG A 192 -5.73 14.88 6.50
N PHE A 193 -6.79 14.28 5.99
CA PHE A 193 -7.98 13.93 6.78
C PHE A 193 -8.14 12.42 7.00
N LEU A 194 -7.11 11.64 6.75
CA LEU A 194 -7.15 10.21 7.00
C LEU A 194 -7.22 9.91 8.50
N PRO A 195 -7.91 8.82 8.92
CA PRO A 195 -8.13 8.50 10.34
C PRO A 195 -6.89 7.94 11.04
N ILE A 196 -5.81 7.67 10.31
CA ILE A 196 -4.52 7.20 10.82
C ILE A 196 -3.47 8.27 10.47
N PRO A 197 -2.60 8.63 11.42
CA PRO A 197 -1.51 9.55 11.14
C PRO A 197 -0.60 9.04 10.03
N VAL A 198 -0.15 9.94 9.15
CA VAL A 198 0.84 9.67 8.11
C VAL A 198 2.08 10.51 8.38
N ALA A 199 3.21 9.86 8.61
CA ALA A 199 4.49 10.52 8.82
C ALA A 199 5.32 10.50 7.53
N PHE A 200 5.96 11.64 7.24
CA PHE A 200 6.87 11.79 6.12
C PHE A 200 8.01 12.74 6.46
N GLY A 201 9.24 12.32 6.20
CA GLY A 201 10.43 13.11 6.48
C GLY A 201 10.65 13.33 7.98
N LYS A 202 11.55 14.26 8.29
CA LYS A 202 11.85 14.70 9.66
C LYS A 202 11.46 16.15 9.85
N LYS A 203 10.94 16.49 11.01
CA LYS A 203 10.67 17.87 11.36
C LYS A 203 11.99 18.63 11.44
N LYS A 204 12.09 19.77 10.73
CA LYS A 204 13.25 20.67 10.78
C LYS A 204 12.94 21.83 11.69
N GLU A 205 13.70 21.98 12.77
CA GLU A 205 13.58 23.13 13.70
C GLU A 205 14.85 23.97 13.63
N TRP A 206 14.67 25.29 13.76
CA TRP A 206 15.79 26.21 13.89
C TRP A 206 16.24 26.26 15.37
N LYS A 207 17.48 25.79 15.64
CA LYS A 207 18.12 25.94 16.94
C LYS A 207 19.48 26.62 16.74
N ASP A 208 19.70 27.71 17.44
CA ASP A 208 20.98 28.47 17.43
C ASP A 208 21.45 28.88 16.02
N GLY A 209 20.49 29.31 15.17
CA GLY A 209 20.79 29.74 13.80
C GLY A 209 21.14 28.62 12.82
N LYS A 210 20.94 27.35 13.20
CA LYS A 210 21.11 26.18 12.36
C LYS A 210 19.82 25.38 12.28
N GLN A 211 19.55 24.82 11.11
CA GLN A 211 18.46 23.89 10.92
C GLN A 211 18.84 22.52 11.46
N VAL A 212 18.11 22.03 12.46
CA VAL A 212 18.32 20.73 13.11
C VAL A 212 17.12 19.85 12.78
N GLU A 213 17.38 18.62 12.33
CA GLU A 213 16.33 17.62 12.17
C GLU A 213 15.93 17.07 13.55
N THR A 214 14.63 17.07 13.84
CA THR A 214 14.04 16.49 15.05
C THR A 214 13.10 15.34 14.67
N ASN A 215 13.05 14.32 15.52
CA ASN A 215 12.15 13.17 15.35
C ASN A 215 10.70 13.57 15.63
#